data_3074edb1082605c3c7f6829d316c12ba
#
_entry.id   3074edb1082605c3c7f6829d316c12ba
#
_cell.length_a   1.000
_cell.length_b   1.000
_cell.length_c   1.000
_cell.angle_alpha   90.00
_cell.angle_beta   90.00
_cell.angle_gamma   90.00
#
_symmetry.space_group_name_H-M   'P 1'
#
loop_
_entity.id
_entity.type
_entity.pdbx_description
1 polymer ?
#
loop_
_entity_poly.entity_id
_entity_poly.type
_entity_poly.pdbx_seq_one_letter_code
_entity_poly.pdbx_strand_id
1 'polypeptide(L)'
;MDKKQIVKQVSQIKSKEDLLNLLNCIKRDELEEMGFDASKFHPFTIRHLNYYCNPNNVFHRYRQFHIKKKSGGTRVITAPRNRSFMMMLQAVNEILKALYSPSDYAMGFTEGRSVVTNATIHKGQNYVFNIDLKDFFPSVEQFRVWKRIQLKPFNFPKQIANIVAGLCFMRQVRSVIDETKEHDNDKKFKYVLPQGSPASPIITNMVCDTLDRRLAGLARRFGLHYSRYADDITFSSMHYVYAPNGKFHTELYRLITEQGFIINEDKTRLQKLGSRQEVTGIIISQKLNVTKKYVRDIRNILYIWDRYGYTTAISKFLPKYKAAKGHVKKGNPDLQNVIDGKLMYLKMVKGDEDSVYVKLYTKFQELVNRDSSS
;
A
#
# COMPACT_ATOMS: atom_id res chain seq x y z
N MET A 1 11.45 -20.17 -4.37
CA MET A 1 12.90 -19.81 -4.19
C MET A 1 13.05 -18.95 -2.94
N ASP A 2 14.00 -19.27 -2.05
CA ASP A 2 14.19 -18.49 -0.84
C ASP A 2 14.94 -17.17 -1.07
N LYS A 3 14.87 -16.26 -0.09
CA LYS A 3 15.50 -14.94 -0.16
C LYS A 3 17.03 -15.03 -0.39
N LYS A 4 17.72 -16.02 0.21
CA LYS A 4 19.18 -16.17 0.08
C LYS A 4 19.57 -16.60 -1.34
N GLN A 5 18.77 -17.48 -1.94
CA GLN A 5 18.95 -17.93 -3.31
C GLN A 5 18.79 -16.78 -4.30
N ILE A 6 17.73 -15.94 -4.12
CA ILE A 6 17.52 -14.75 -4.95
C ILE A 6 18.72 -13.81 -4.85
N VAL A 7 19.17 -13.47 -3.64
CA VAL A 7 20.33 -12.57 -3.42
C VAL A 7 21.59 -13.14 -4.11
N LYS A 8 21.85 -14.45 -4.00
CA LYS A 8 22.98 -15.10 -4.65
C LYS A 8 22.90 -14.98 -6.16
N GLN A 9 21.74 -15.26 -6.77
CA GLN A 9 21.56 -15.15 -8.22
C GLN A 9 21.66 -13.71 -8.71
N VAL A 10 21.11 -12.74 -7.98
CA VAL A 10 21.23 -11.31 -8.32
C VAL A 10 22.69 -10.87 -8.36
N SER A 11 23.54 -11.33 -7.43
CA SER A 11 24.98 -10.98 -7.44
C SER A 11 25.75 -11.50 -8.66
N GLN A 12 25.18 -12.44 -9.38
CA GLN A 12 25.77 -13.05 -10.59
C GLN A 12 25.25 -12.46 -11.89
N ILE A 13 24.23 -11.57 -11.85
CA ILE A 13 23.62 -10.98 -13.04
C ILE A 13 24.62 -10.04 -13.73
N LYS A 14 24.97 -10.37 -14.99
CA LYS A 14 25.81 -9.55 -15.86
C LYS A 14 25.10 -9.16 -17.16
N SER A 15 24.13 -9.95 -17.59
CA SER A 15 23.41 -9.80 -18.86
C SER A 15 21.89 -9.73 -18.66
N LYS A 16 21.16 -9.37 -19.73
CA LYS A 16 19.67 -9.42 -19.72
C LYS A 16 19.18 -10.87 -19.65
N GLU A 17 19.95 -11.80 -20.21
CA GLU A 17 19.68 -13.23 -20.20
C GLU A 17 19.71 -13.77 -18.76
N ASP A 18 20.68 -13.35 -17.94
CA ASP A 18 20.75 -13.71 -16.52
C ASP A 18 19.53 -13.19 -15.76
N LEU A 19 19.17 -11.92 -16.00
CA LEU A 19 17.95 -11.36 -15.39
C LEU A 19 16.69 -12.12 -15.82
N LEU A 20 16.57 -12.44 -17.12
CA LEU A 20 15.44 -13.20 -17.66
C LEU A 20 15.33 -14.60 -17.04
N ASN A 21 16.45 -15.28 -16.86
CA ASN A 21 16.52 -16.59 -16.22
C ASN A 21 16.03 -16.51 -14.77
N LEU A 22 16.50 -15.52 -14.01
CA LEU A 22 16.02 -15.30 -12.64
C LEU A 22 14.52 -15.00 -12.58
N LEU A 23 14.00 -14.13 -13.45
CA LEU A 23 12.57 -13.83 -13.54
C LEU A 23 11.75 -15.10 -13.87
N ASN A 24 12.26 -15.99 -14.72
CA ASN A 24 11.62 -17.25 -15.06
C ASN A 24 11.66 -18.26 -13.90
N CYS A 25 12.75 -18.33 -13.15
CA CYS A 25 12.82 -19.16 -11.95
C CYS A 25 11.77 -18.73 -10.93
N ILE A 26 11.70 -17.44 -10.59
CA ILE A 26 10.71 -16.91 -9.64
C ILE A 26 9.28 -17.16 -10.13
N LYS A 27 9.01 -16.92 -11.42
CA LYS A 27 7.69 -17.20 -12.02
C LYS A 27 7.28 -18.66 -11.89
N ARG A 28 8.24 -19.60 -12.09
CA ARG A 28 7.98 -21.03 -11.96
C ARG A 28 7.60 -21.38 -10.52
N ASP A 29 8.39 -20.94 -9.57
CA ASP A 29 8.13 -21.18 -8.14
C ASP A 29 6.77 -20.65 -7.69
N GLU A 30 6.43 -19.40 -8.08
CA GLU A 30 5.11 -18.83 -7.76
C GLU A 30 3.95 -19.65 -8.34
N LEU A 31 4.11 -20.18 -9.55
CA LEU A 31 3.09 -21.01 -10.19
C LEU A 31 2.97 -22.39 -9.52
N GLU A 32 4.08 -22.99 -9.13
CA GLU A 32 4.11 -24.27 -8.42
C GLU A 32 3.44 -24.15 -7.03
N GLU A 33 3.72 -23.05 -6.29
CA GLU A 33 3.06 -22.76 -5.01
C GLU A 33 1.54 -22.58 -5.16
N MET A 34 1.07 -22.10 -6.33
CA MET A 34 -0.35 -21.99 -6.67
C MET A 34 -0.96 -23.31 -7.17
N GLY A 35 -0.22 -24.42 -7.18
CA GLY A 35 -0.68 -25.74 -7.66
C GLY A 35 -0.80 -25.81 -9.20
N PHE A 36 -0.08 -24.96 -9.94
CA PHE A 36 -0.11 -24.97 -11.39
C PHE A 36 0.76 -26.11 -11.95
N ASP A 37 0.25 -26.78 -12.97
CA ASP A 37 0.95 -27.87 -13.65
C ASP A 37 2.22 -27.36 -14.37
N ALA A 38 3.37 -27.84 -13.95
CA ALA A 38 4.67 -27.46 -14.50
C ALA A 38 4.79 -27.74 -16.01
N SER A 39 4.06 -28.74 -16.55
CA SER A 39 4.05 -29.06 -17.99
C SER A 39 3.47 -27.91 -18.84
N LYS A 40 2.67 -27.03 -18.25
CA LYS A 40 2.05 -25.85 -18.88
C LYS A 40 2.81 -24.55 -18.64
N PHE A 41 4.06 -24.65 -18.18
CA PHE A 41 4.89 -23.48 -17.94
C PHE A 41 5.33 -22.83 -19.26
N HIS A 42 4.97 -21.56 -19.43
CA HIS A 42 5.42 -20.73 -20.55
C HIS A 42 6.42 -19.69 -20.04
N PRO A 43 7.73 -19.81 -20.31
CA PRO A 43 8.72 -18.85 -19.84
C PRO A 43 8.54 -17.47 -20.50
N PHE A 44 9.01 -16.44 -19.81
CA PHE A 44 9.25 -15.16 -20.45
C PHE A 44 10.37 -15.30 -21.48
N THR A 45 10.27 -14.55 -22.56
CA THR A 45 11.30 -14.50 -23.61
C THR A 45 11.99 -13.13 -23.62
N ILE A 46 13.14 -13.04 -24.27
CA ILE A 46 13.83 -11.76 -24.50
C ILE A 46 12.90 -10.74 -25.21
N ARG A 47 12.03 -11.20 -26.12
CA ARG A 47 11.03 -10.34 -26.77
C ARG A 47 10.05 -9.74 -25.76
N HIS A 48 9.56 -10.55 -24.80
CA HIS A 48 8.70 -10.07 -23.72
C HIS A 48 9.43 -9.03 -22.87
N LEU A 49 10.67 -9.30 -22.49
CA LEU A 49 11.47 -8.38 -21.66
C LEU A 49 11.69 -7.04 -22.37
N ASN A 50 12.15 -7.06 -23.63
CA ASN A 50 12.38 -5.86 -24.45
C ASN A 50 11.08 -5.06 -24.68
N TYR A 51 9.96 -5.75 -24.90
CA TYR A 51 8.66 -5.11 -25.09
C TYR A 51 8.15 -4.43 -23.82
N TYR A 52 8.21 -5.13 -22.68
CA TYR A 52 7.69 -4.62 -21.42
C TYR A 52 8.62 -3.63 -20.72
N CYS A 53 9.94 -3.62 -20.98
CA CYS A 53 10.84 -2.64 -20.40
C CYS A 53 10.77 -1.25 -21.09
N ASN A 54 10.06 -1.13 -22.23
CA ASN A 54 9.86 0.16 -22.88
C ASN A 54 8.71 0.94 -22.22
N PRO A 55 8.98 2.00 -21.44
CA PRO A 55 7.96 2.74 -20.72
C PRO A 55 7.02 3.54 -21.63
N ASN A 56 7.33 3.68 -22.93
CA ASN A 56 6.48 4.34 -23.92
C ASN A 56 5.27 3.47 -24.35
N ASN A 57 5.33 2.15 -24.17
CA ASN A 57 4.26 1.22 -24.52
C ASN A 57 3.12 1.22 -23.47
N VAL A 58 2.66 2.40 -23.02
CA VAL A 58 1.73 2.53 -21.89
C VAL A 58 0.42 1.79 -22.15
N PHE A 59 -0.23 2.02 -23.29
CA PHE A 59 -1.55 1.46 -23.60
C PHE A 59 -1.57 -0.07 -23.69
N HIS A 60 -0.45 -0.70 -24.05
CA HIS A 60 -0.32 -2.15 -24.14
C HIS A 60 0.06 -2.79 -22.80
N ARG A 61 0.73 -2.03 -21.92
CA ARG A 61 1.24 -2.51 -20.63
C ARG A 61 0.24 -2.32 -19.51
N TYR A 62 -0.47 -1.19 -19.48
CA TYR A 62 -1.35 -0.79 -18.39
C TYR A 62 -2.78 -0.52 -18.87
N ARG A 63 -3.73 -0.76 -17.98
CA ARG A 63 -5.12 -0.31 -18.08
C ARG A 63 -5.43 0.61 -16.93
N GLN A 64 -6.24 1.64 -17.17
CA GLN A 64 -6.72 2.54 -16.14
C GLN A 64 -8.19 2.28 -15.83
N PHE A 65 -8.54 2.38 -14.57
CA PHE A 65 -9.92 2.35 -14.12
C PHE A 65 -10.07 3.20 -12.84
N HIS A 66 -11.29 3.63 -12.57
CA HIS A 66 -11.61 4.51 -11.48
C HIS A 66 -12.21 3.74 -10.32
N ILE A 67 -11.76 4.05 -9.10
CA ILE A 67 -12.33 3.54 -7.84
C ILE A 67 -12.86 4.71 -7.03
N LYS A 68 -14.08 4.61 -6.50
CA LYS A 68 -14.66 5.61 -5.60
C LYS A 68 -13.86 5.69 -4.30
N LYS A 69 -13.51 6.91 -3.86
CA LYS A 69 -12.90 7.17 -2.55
C LYS A 69 -13.98 7.21 -1.47
N LYS A 70 -13.64 6.81 -0.24
CA LYS A 70 -14.56 6.94 0.91
C LYS A 70 -14.91 8.40 1.25
N SER A 71 -13.99 9.32 0.96
CA SER A 71 -14.15 10.78 1.17
C SER A 71 -14.88 11.48 0.02
N GLY A 72 -15.41 10.76 -0.94
CA GLY A 72 -15.93 11.32 -2.19
C GLY A 72 -14.85 11.41 -3.28
N GLY A 73 -15.29 11.63 -4.54
CA GLY A 73 -14.41 11.66 -5.71
C GLY A 73 -13.92 10.27 -6.14
N THR A 74 -12.97 10.25 -7.07
CA THR A 74 -12.43 9.02 -7.66
C THR A 74 -10.91 8.93 -7.51
N ARG A 75 -10.40 7.69 -7.53
CA ARG A 75 -8.98 7.38 -7.61
C ARG A 75 -8.72 6.62 -8.89
N VAL A 76 -7.77 7.08 -9.69
CA VAL A 76 -7.32 6.37 -10.90
C VAL A 76 -6.37 5.26 -10.48
N ILE A 77 -6.68 4.03 -10.85
CA ILE A 77 -5.79 2.90 -10.69
C ILE A 77 -5.22 2.53 -12.05
N THR A 78 -3.91 2.39 -12.10
CA THR A 78 -3.16 2.01 -13.30
C THR A 78 -2.54 0.63 -13.06
N ALA A 79 -3.24 -0.41 -13.49
CA ALA A 79 -2.86 -1.80 -13.25
C ALA A 79 -2.29 -2.45 -14.52
N PRO A 80 -1.40 -3.45 -14.39
CA PRO A 80 -0.94 -4.24 -15.53
C PRO A 80 -2.10 -4.82 -16.34
N ARG A 81 -2.01 -4.73 -17.67
CA ARG A 81 -3.12 -5.10 -18.56
C ARG A 81 -3.29 -6.60 -18.69
N ASN A 82 -2.19 -7.33 -18.74
CA ASN A 82 -2.20 -8.78 -18.93
C ASN A 82 -1.46 -9.53 -17.82
N ARG A 83 -1.74 -10.83 -17.71
CA ARG A 83 -1.18 -11.71 -16.68
C ARG A 83 0.34 -11.85 -16.80
N SER A 84 0.88 -11.94 -18.02
CA SER A 84 2.32 -12.11 -18.25
C SER A 84 3.11 -10.92 -17.71
N PHE A 85 2.68 -9.69 -18.00
CA PHE A 85 3.31 -8.48 -17.48
C PHE A 85 3.14 -8.35 -15.96
N MET A 86 1.95 -8.72 -15.44
CA MET A 86 1.69 -8.77 -13.99
C MET A 86 2.72 -9.68 -13.28
N MET A 87 2.89 -10.91 -13.75
CA MET A 87 3.82 -11.87 -13.17
C MET A 87 5.29 -11.43 -13.31
N MET A 88 5.66 -10.76 -14.42
CA MET A 88 7.01 -10.17 -14.54
C MET A 88 7.26 -9.09 -13.49
N LEU A 89 6.28 -8.24 -13.20
CA LEU A 89 6.37 -7.22 -12.15
C LEU A 89 6.34 -7.83 -10.74
N GLN A 90 5.63 -8.94 -10.54
CA GLN A 90 5.67 -9.71 -9.29
C GLN A 90 7.06 -10.29 -9.05
N ALA A 91 7.67 -10.92 -10.06
CA ALA A 91 9.03 -11.43 -9.97
C ALA A 91 10.07 -10.32 -9.69
N VAL A 92 9.93 -9.14 -10.32
CA VAL A 92 10.76 -7.96 -9.98
C VAL A 92 10.54 -7.54 -8.52
N ASN A 93 9.31 -7.53 -8.04
CA ASN A 93 8.99 -7.20 -6.65
C ASN A 93 9.68 -8.17 -5.66
N GLU A 94 9.67 -9.48 -5.94
CA GLU A 94 10.35 -10.48 -5.10
C GLU A 94 11.87 -10.29 -5.11
N ILE A 95 12.48 -9.96 -6.25
CA ILE A 95 13.89 -9.59 -6.33
C ILE A 95 14.18 -8.38 -5.43
N LEU A 96 13.39 -7.32 -5.55
CA LEU A 96 13.60 -6.10 -4.75
C LEU A 96 13.39 -6.35 -3.25
N LYS A 97 12.40 -7.13 -2.85
CA LYS A 97 12.16 -7.54 -1.45
C LYS A 97 13.30 -8.39 -0.89
N ALA A 98 13.89 -9.26 -1.71
CA ALA A 98 15.03 -10.06 -1.27
C ALA A 98 16.26 -9.22 -0.94
N LEU A 99 16.47 -8.12 -1.68
CA LEU A 99 17.63 -7.24 -1.56
C LEU A 99 17.45 -6.10 -0.56
N TYR A 100 16.21 -5.71 -0.26
CA TYR A 100 15.91 -4.50 0.52
C TYR A 100 15.04 -4.80 1.73
N SER A 101 15.46 -4.29 2.87
CA SER A 101 14.66 -4.27 4.10
C SER A 101 14.21 -2.83 4.37
N PRO A 102 12.88 -2.58 4.42
CA PRO A 102 12.35 -1.25 4.72
C PRO A 102 12.79 -0.75 6.10
N SER A 103 12.89 0.58 6.25
CA SER A 103 13.23 1.21 7.52
C SER A 103 12.24 0.84 8.63
N ASP A 104 12.65 0.96 9.89
CA ASP A 104 11.78 0.65 11.04
C ASP A 104 10.56 1.56 11.13
N TYR A 105 10.59 2.68 10.46
CA TYR A 105 9.51 3.67 10.43
C TYR A 105 8.50 3.42 9.30
N ALA A 106 8.83 2.60 8.30
CA ALA A 106 7.94 2.25 7.17
C ALA A 106 6.98 1.13 7.57
N MET A 107 5.76 1.49 7.99
CA MET A 107 4.73 0.55 8.43
C MET A 107 3.89 0.00 7.28
N GLY A 108 3.70 0.79 6.22
CA GLY A 108 2.99 0.33 5.02
C GLY A 108 3.87 -0.46 4.07
N PHE A 109 3.30 -1.48 3.43
CA PHE A 109 3.97 -2.33 2.44
C PHE A 109 5.19 -3.08 2.96
N THR A 110 5.24 -3.32 4.26
CA THR A 110 6.33 -4.02 4.95
C THR A 110 5.77 -5.30 5.56
N GLU A 111 6.42 -6.41 5.28
CA GLU A 111 6.05 -7.71 5.83
C GLU A 111 6.12 -7.70 7.37
N GLY A 112 5.16 -8.38 8.01
CA GLY A 112 5.03 -8.41 9.47
C GLY A 112 4.53 -7.11 10.11
N ARG A 113 4.28 -6.04 9.33
CA ARG A 113 3.72 -4.77 9.82
C ARG A 113 2.31 -4.52 9.29
N SER A 114 1.50 -3.85 10.08
CA SER A 114 0.08 -3.61 9.79
C SER A 114 -0.37 -2.22 10.19
N VAL A 115 -1.61 -1.88 9.88
CA VAL A 115 -2.27 -0.66 10.37
C VAL A 115 -2.33 -0.63 11.90
N VAL A 116 -2.42 -1.80 12.55
CA VAL A 116 -2.42 -1.93 14.02
C VAL A 116 -1.05 -1.62 14.59
N THR A 117 0.02 -2.20 14.01
CA THR A 117 1.41 -1.91 14.40
C THR A 117 1.70 -0.42 14.28
N ASN A 118 1.25 0.20 13.18
CA ASN A 118 1.37 1.64 12.98
C ASN A 118 0.64 2.45 14.06
N ALA A 119 -0.61 2.13 14.34
CA ALA A 119 -1.43 2.82 15.35
C ALA A 119 -0.88 2.67 16.77
N THR A 120 -0.28 1.51 17.08
CA THR A 120 0.27 1.21 18.41
C THR A 120 1.39 2.18 18.82
N ILE A 121 2.21 2.63 17.86
CA ILE A 121 3.30 3.59 18.10
C ILE A 121 2.76 4.91 18.69
N HIS A 122 1.55 5.30 18.31
CA HIS A 122 0.96 6.60 18.65
C HIS A 122 -0.11 6.52 19.75
N LYS A 123 -0.26 5.34 20.37
CA LYS A 123 -1.23 5.12 21.43
C LYS A 123 -0.92 5.96 22.70
N GLY A 124 -1.93 6.55 23.31
CA GLY A 124 -1.81 7.27 24.58
C GLY A 124 -1.14 8.64 24.50
N GLN A 125 -0.98 9.21 23.30
CA GLN A 125 -0.35 10.52 23.12
C GLN A 125 -1.37 11.65 23.19
N ASN A 126 -0.97 12.82 23.71
CA ASN A 126 -1.84 13.99 23.80
C ASN A 126 -2.10 14.63 22.43
N TYR A 127 -1.12 14.58 21.54
CA TYR A 127 -1.18 15.18 20.21
C TYR A 127 -0.81 14.15 19.16
N VAL A 128 -1.59 14.11 18.08
CA VAL A 128 -1.34 13.25 16.90
C VAL A 128 -1.47 14.12 15.66
N PHE A 129 -0.38 14.23 14.92
CA PHE A 129 -0.29 15.04 13.73
C PHE A 129 -0.13 14.13 12.51
N ASN A 130 -1.16 14.12 11.65
CA ASN A 130 -1.19 13.32 10.42
C ASN A 130 -0.97 14.21 9.21
N ILE A 131 -0.16 13.72 8.28
CA ILE A 131 0.17 14.35 7.01
C ILE A 131 -0.05 13.32 5.90
N ASP A 132 -0.67 13.74 4.81
CA ASP A 132 -0.85 12.93 3.60
C ASP A 132 0.00 13.53 2.48
N LEU A 133 0.66 12.70 1.67
CA LEU A 133 1.46 13.16 0.54
C LEU A 133 0.62 13.12 -0.74
N LYS A 134 0.61 14.24 -1.50
CA LYS A 134 -0.09 14.31 -2.79
C LYS A 134 0.58 13.40 -3.80
N ASP A 135 -0.23 12.68 -4.58
CA ASP A 135 0.20 11.89 -5.73
C ASP A 135 1.44 11.02 -5.46
N PHE A 136 1.46 10.38 -4.29
CA PHE A 136 2.62 9.68 -3.72
C PHE A 136 3.34 8.77 -4.71
N PHE A 137 2.63 7.87 -5.41
CA PHE A 137 3.25 7.01 -6.43
C PHE A 137 3.72 7.79 -7.66
N PRO A 138 2.88 8.68 -8.28
CA PRO A 138 3.32 9.49 -9.41
C PRO A 138 4.42 10.51 -9.11
N SER A 139 4.67 10.86 -7.83
CA SER A 139 5.78 11.74 -7.43
C SER A 139 7.15 11.05 -7.52
N VAL A 140 7.18 9.71 -7.58
CA VAL A 140 8.43 8.97 -7.68
C VAL A 140 8.87 8.92 -9.13
N GLU A 141 9.97 9.61 -9.43
CA GLU A 141 10.55 9.69 -10.78
C GLU A 141 11.45 8.48 -11.09
N GLN A 142 11.43 8.03 -12.34
CA GLN A 142 12.21 6.88 -12.83
C GLN A 142 13.71 7.04 -12.56
N PHE A 143 14.27 8.22 -12.81
CA PHE A 143 15.70 8.48 -12.65
C PHE A 143 16.18 8.28 -11.21
N ARG A 144 15.36 8.65 -10.23
CA ARG A 144 15.65 8.48 -8.82
C ARG A 144 15.78 7.00 -8.44
N VAL A 145 14.87 6.16 -8.94
CA VAL A 145 14.90 4.71 -8.73
C VAL A 145 16.06 4.07 -9.51
N TRP A 146 16.23 4.46 -10.77
CA TRP A 146 17.35 4.00 -11.59
C TRP A 146 18.71 4.23 -10.94
N LYS A 147 18.94 5.40 -10.34
CA LYS A 147 20.14 5.65 -9.52
C LYS A 147 20.20 4.76 -8.29
N ARG A 148 19.09 4.62 -7.58
CA ARG A 148 19.03 3.89 -6.29
C ARG A 148 19.38 2.42 -6.45
N ILE A 149 18.90 1.76 -7.49
CA ILE A 149 19.11 0.33 -7.71
C ILE A 149 20.54 -0.01 -8.22
N GLN A 150 21.34 0.98 -8.61
CA GLN A 150 22.76 0.80 -8.93
C GLN A 150 23.66 0.86 -7.68
N LEU A 151 23.13 1.29 -6.54
CA LEU A 151 23.84 1.39 -5.27
C LEU A 151 23.50 0.21 -4.36
N LYS A 152 24.35 -0.01 -3.33
CA LYS A 152 24.05 -1.02 -2.29
C LYS A 152 22.66 -0.82 -1.69
N PRO A 153 21.95 -1.89 -1.40
CA PRO A 153 22.33 -3.31 -1.49
C PRO A 153 22.10 -3.94 -2.88
N PHE A 154 21.52 -3.23 -3.85
CA PHE A 154 21.08 -3.77 -5.15
C PHE A 154 22.26 -4.03 -6.09
N ASN A 155 23.17 -3.06 -6.28
CA ASN A 155 24.36 -3.10 -7.12
C ASN A 155 24.08 -3.57 -8.57
N PHE A 156 22.91 -3.25 -9.14
CA PHE A 156 22.61 -3.64 -10.53
C PHE A 156 23.53 -2.93 -11.52
N PRO A 157 24.10 -3.65 -12.51
CA PRO A 157 24.77 -3.04 -13.65
C PRO A 157 23.83 -2.05 -14.35
N LYS A 158 24.37 -0.98 -14.94
CA LYS A 158 23.58 0.08 -15.59
C LYS A 158 22.56 -0.47 -16.60
N GLN A 159 22.92 -1.49 -17.37
CA GLN A 159 22.02 -2.13 -18.33
C GLN A 159 20.82 -2.80 -17.65
N ILE A 160 21.05 -3.49 -16.55
CA ILE A 160 19.99 -4.15 -15.77
C ILE A 160 19.12 -3.12 -15.08
N ALA A 161 19.71 -2.06 -14.51
CA ALA A 161 18.98 -0.96 -13.92
C ALA A 161 18.04 -0.27 -14.93
N ASN A 162 18.47 -0.11 -16.20
CA ASN A 162 17.63 0.41 -17.28
C ASN A 162 16.40 -0.49 -17.52
N ILE A 163 16.59 -1.80 -17.55
CA ILE A 163 15.50 -2.76 -17.77
C ILE A 163 14.53 -2.73 -16.60
N VAL A 164 15.02 -2.85 -15.37
CA VAL A 164 14.18 -2.86 -14.16
C VAL A 164 13.41 -1.56 -14.02
N ALA A 165 14.06 -0.41 -14.20
CA ALA A 165 13.39 0.89 -14.18
C ALA A 165 12.37 1.01 -15.33
N GLY A 166 12.70 0.54 -16.54
CA GLY A 166 11.78 0.53 -17.67
C GLY A 166 10.53 -0.33 -17.42
N LEU A 167 10.68 -1.49 -16.79
CA LEU A 167 9.54 -2.36 -16.41
C LEU A 167 8.60 -1.68 -15.41
N CYS A 168 9.15 -1.04 -14.39
CA CYS A 168 8.39 -0.52 -13.25
C CYS A 168 7.70 0.83 -13.51
N PHE A 169 8.16 1.61 -14.50
CA PHE A 169 7.67 2.95 -14.75
C PHE A 169 6.84 3.05 -16.03
N MET A 170 6.02 4.07 -16.10
CA MET A 170 5.21 4.38 -17.28
C MET A 170 5.35 5.86 -17.67
N ARG A 171 5.22 6.15 -18.96
CA ARG A 171 5.14 7.52 -19.47
C ARG A 171 3.78 8.12 -19.14
N GLN A 172 3.77 9.31 -18.59
CA GLN A 172 2.57 10.11 -18.31
C GLN A 172 2.72 11.51 -18.93
N VAL A 173 1.66 12.06 -19.49
CA VAL A 173 1.61 13.44 -19.93
C VAL A 173 1.70 14.36 -18.72
N ARG A 174 2.53 15.40 -18.75
CA ARG A 174 2.56 16.43 -17.71
C ARG A 174 1.23 17.18 -17.67
N SER A 175 0.71 17.44 -16.50
CA SER A 175 -0.42 18.35 -16.31
C SER A 175 0.07 19.79 -16.31
N VAL A 176 -0.80 20.75 -16.65
CA VAL A 176 -0.50 22.20 -16.67
C VAL A 176 0.08 22.69 -15.34
N ILE A 177 -0.24 22.03 -14.21
CA ILE A 177 0.27 22.36 -12.88
C ILE A 177 1.77 22.02 -12.71
N ASP A 178 2.29 21.06 -13.50
CA ASP A 178 3.71 20.70 -13.48
C ASP A 178 4.60 21.70 -14.24
N GLU A 179 4.01 22.64 -14.99
CA GLU A 179 4.72 23.62 -15.86
C GLU A 179 5.41 24.74 -15.08
N THR A 180 5.10 24.90 -13.78
CA THR A 180 5.71 25.95 -12.93
C THR A 180 7.16 25.67 -12.50
N LYS A 181 7.72 24.52 -12.85
CA LYS A 181 9.15 24.23 -12.65
C LYS A 181 9.94 24.64 -13.91
N GLU A 182 10.42 25.85 -13.92
CA GLU A 182 11.02 26.59 -15.07
C GLU A 182 12.23 25.94 -15.75
N HIS A 183 12.77 24.82 -15.29
CA HIS A 183 14.01 24.26 -15.84
C HIS A 183 13.86 23.02 -16.75
N ASP A 184 12.64 22.57 -17.08
CA ASP A 184 12.45 21.37 -17.91
C ASP A 184 11.27 21.51 -18.90
N ASN A 185 11.13 22.70 -19.51
CA ASN A 185 10.01 23.09 -20.41
C ASN A 185 9.92 22.26 -21.69
N ASP A 186 10.97 21.52 -22.07
CA ASP A 186 10.99 20.76 -23.33
C ASP A 186 10.36 19.36 -23.24
N LYS A 187 10.11 18.82 -22.04
CA LYS A 187 9.56 17.46 -21.90
C LYS A 187 8.08 17.46 -21.63
N LYS A 188 7.28 17.24 -22.67
CA LYS A 188 5.81 17.01 -22.56
C LYS A 188 5.43 15.79 -21.69
N PHE A 189 6.39 14.98 -21.25
CA PHE A 189 6.16 13.72 -20.57
C PHE A 189 7.07 13.54 -19.36
N LYS A 190 6.57 12.86 -18.34
CA LYS A 190 7.34 12.35 -17.21
C LYS A 190 7.18 10.83 -17.10
N TYR A 191 8.18 10.17 -16.52
CA TYR A 191 8.12 8.74 -16.24
C TYR A 191 7.86 8.55 -14.75
N VAL A 192 6.70 7.98 -14.43
CA VAL A 192 6.15 7.89 -13.08
C VAL A 192 5.88 6.46 -12.68
N LEU A 193 5.85 6.24 -11.37
CA LEU A 193 5.48 4.95 -10.79
C LEU A 193 3.94 4.79 -10.82
N PRO A 194 3.41 3.71 -11.46
CA PRO A 194 1.97 3.53 -11.56
C PRO A 194 1.34 3.11 -10.23
N GLN A 195 0.20 3.72 -9.90
CA GLN A 195 -0.62 3.31 -8.77
C GLN A 195 -1.44 2.06 -9.12
N GLY A 196 -0.95 0.88 -8.76
CA GLY A 196 -1.60 -0.42 -9.05
C GLY A 196 -0.66 -1.45 -9.66
N SER A 197 0.63 -1.14 -9.78
CA SER A 197 1.68 -2.11 -10.11
C SER A 197 2.13 -2.89 -8.87
N PRO A 198 2.41 -4.20 -8.98
CA PRO A 198 2.93 -5.00 -7.86
C PRO A 198 4.26 -4.50 -7.28
N ALA A 199 5.14 -3.95 -8.11
CA ALA A 199 6.44 -3.45 -7.68
C ALA A 199 6.41 -2.03 -7.08
N SER A 200 5.34 -1.25 -7.29
CA SER A 200 5.27 0.14 -6.81
C SER A 200 5.41 0.29 -5.31
N PRO A 201 4.81 -0.56 -4.46
CA PRO A 201 4.91 -0.45 -3.01
C PRO A 201 6.34 -0.56 -2.47
N ILE A 202 7.11 -1.56 -2.89
CA ILE A 202 8.50 -1.73 -2.43
C ILE A 202 9.40 -0.59 -2.93
N ILE A 203 9.20 -0.14 -4.16
CA ILE A 203 9.95 0.97 -4.75
C ILE A 203 9.70 2.28 -3.99
N THR A 204 8.46 2.55 -3.58
CA THR A 204 8.19 3.75 -2.75
C THR A 204 8.91 3.68 -1.41
N ASN A 205 8.95 2.53 -0.74
CA ASN A 205 9.72 2.37 0.50
C ASN A 205 11.23 2.59 0.27
N MET A 206 11.80 2.04 -0.80
CA MET A 206 13.21 2.26 -1.16
C MET A 206 13.56 3.73 -1.37
N VAL A 207 12.67 4.48 -2.01
CA VAL A 207 12.86 5.92 -2.27
C VAL A 207 12.66 6.74 -0.99
N CYS A 208 11.71 6.37 -0.15
CA CYS A 208 11.42 7.04 1.11
C CYS A 208 12.42 6.74 2.24
N ASP A 209 13.38 5.83 2.06
CA ASP A 209 14.36 5.48 3.08
C ASP A 209 15.14 6.69 3.64
N THR A 210 15.55 7.60 2.74
CA THR A 210 16.21 8.85 3.16
C THR A 210 15.23 9.81 3.86
N LEU A 211 13.99 9.91 3.37
CA LEU A 211 12.95 10.70 4.01
C LEU A 211 12.68 10.18 5.44
N ASP A 212 12.48 8.87 5.59
CA ASP A 212 12.22 8.23 6.88
C ASP A 212 13.33 8.49 7.89
N ARG A 213 14.61 8.35 7.48
CA ARG A 213 15.76 8.64 8.35
C ARG A 213 15.79 10.11 8.79
N ARG A 214 15.51 11.04 7.89
CA ARG A 214 15.52 12.48 8.20
C ARG A 214 14.35 12.86 9.09
N LEU A 215 13.14 12.35 8.83
CA LEU A 215 11.95 12.61 9.64
C LEU A 215 12.05 11.95 11.02
N ALA A 216 12.65 10.78 11.12
CA ALA A 216 12.95 10.15 12.40
C ALA A 216 13.99 10.97 13.21
N GLY A 217 14.99 11.55 12.56
CA GLY A 217 15.92 12.50 13.17
C GLY A 217 15.22 13.76 13.70
N LEU A 218 14.30 14.31 12.90
CA LEU A 218 13.45 15.43 13.30
C LEU A 218 12.58 15.05 14.52
N ALA A 219 11.91 13.89 14.47
CA ALA A 219 11.10 13.39 15.57
C ALA A 219 11.89 13.29 16.87
N ARG A 220 13.07 12.67 16.84
CA ARG A 220 13.95 12.57 18.02
C ARG A 220 14.34 13.92 18.59
N ARG A 221 14.68 14.88 17.74
CA ARG A 221 15.07 16.24 18.16
C ARG A 221 13.95 16.98 18.91
N PHE A 222 12.68 16.70 18.53
CA PHE A 222 11.51 17.30 19.14
C PHE A 222 10.78 16.39 20.15
N GLY A 223 11.34 15.23 20.51
CA GLY A 223 10.74 14.28 21.44
C GLY A 223 9.42 13.68 20.97
N LEU A 224 9.32 13.35 19.66
CA LEU A 224 8.13 12.83 19.02
C LEU A 224 8.29 11.36 18.63
N HIS A 225 7.17 10.63 18.60
CA HIS A 225 7.07 9.37 17.85
C HIS A 225 6.80 9.66 16.38
N TYR A 226 7.36 8.84 15.50
CA TYR A 226 7.23 8.95 14.05
C TYR A 226 6.96 7.60 13.42
N SER A 227 6.04 7.57 12.47
CA SER A 227 5.86 6.44 11.54
C SER A 227 5.32 6.91 10.20
N ARG A 228 5.50 6.05 9.17
CA ARG A 228 4.92 6.26 7.84
C ARG A 228 4.19 5.01 7.35
N TYR A 229 2.95 5.16 6.96
CA TYR A 229 2.17 4.12 6.30
C TYR A 229 1.85 4.55 4.85
N ALA A 230 2.68 4.14 3.90
CA ALA A 230 2.64 4.60 2.51
C ALA A 230 2.80 6.13 2.39
N ASP A 231 1.74 6.83 1.95
CA ASP A 231 1.60 8.28 1.87
C ASP A 231 1.19 8.96 3.18
N ASP A 232 0.68 8.19 4.17
CA ASP A 232 0.30 8.70 5.47
C ASP A 232 1.50 8.78 6.43
N ILE A 233 1.90 9.98 6.80
CA ILE A 233 2.95 10.27 7.79
C ILE A 233 2.27 10.64 9.11
N THR A 234 2.72 10.07 10.22
CA THR A 234 2.18 10.37 11.55
C THR A 234 3.29 10.74 12.52
N PHE A 235 3.11 11.86 13.22
CA PHE A 235 3.87 12.25 14.41
C PHE A 235 2.95 12.29 15.62
N SER A 236 3.48 11.97 16.81
CA SER A 236 2.72 12.10 18.05
C SER A 236 3.59 12.43 19.24
N SER A 237 3.00 13.06 20.26
CA SER A 237 3.71 13.51 21.46
C SER A 237 2.80 13.80 22.63
N MET A 238 3.40 13.85 23.84
CA MET A 238 2.72 14.32 25.04
C MET A 238 2.65 15.87 25.11
N HIS A 239 3.59 16.57 24.46
CA HIS A 239 3.70 18.03 24.51
C HIS A 239 3.44 18.65 23.13
N TYR A 240 3.11 19.95 23.13
CA TYR A 240 2.73 20.67 21.93
C TYR A 240 3.95 21.28 21.20
N VAL A 241 4.19 20.88 19.95
CA VAL A 241 5.24 21.43 19.08
C VAL A 241 4.74 21.79 17.68
N TYR A 242 3.47 21.64 17.42
CA TYR A 242 2.84 21.68 16.09
C TYR A 242 2.32 23.07 15.68
N ALA A 243 2.89 24.13 16.24
CA ALA A 243 2.47 25.49 15.87
C ALA A 243 2.73 25.73 14.37
N PRO A 244 1.74 26.29 13.63
CA PRO A 244 1.97 26.74 12.27
C PRO A 244 3.17 27.70 12.22
N ASN A 245 4.05 27.52 11.24
CA ASN A 245 5.31 28.28 11.10
C ASN A 245 6.31 28.13 12.28
N GLY A 246 6.05 27.23 13.24
CA GLY A 246 7.00 26.87 14.27
C GLY A 246 8.22 26.11 13.71
N LYS A 247 9.28 26.00 14.53
CA LYS A 247 10.54 25.34 14.12
C LYS A 247 10.32 23.90 13.60
N PHE A 248 9.45 23.13 14.28
CA PHE A 248 9.12 21.76 13.82
C PHE A 248 8.44 21.79 12.44
N HIS A 249 7.41 22.63 12.28
CA HIS A 249 6.62 22.71 11.06
C HIS A 249 7.49 23.15 9.85
N THR A 250 8.29 24.20 10.01
CA THR A 250 9.19 24.71 8.97
C THR A 250 10.19 23.65 8.53
N GLU A 251 10.83 22.97 9.47
CA GLU A 251 11.81 21.92 9.19
C GLU A 251 11.17 20.71 8.52
N LEU A 252 10.01 20.28 8.99
CA LEU A 252 9.23 19.18 8.42
C LEU A 252 8.90 19.42 6.94
N TYR A 253 8.35 20.59 6.63
CA TYR A 253 8.00 20.97 5.26
C TYR A 253 9.21 21.01 4.35
N ARG A 254 10.30 21.60 4.84
CA ARG A 254 11.58 21.62 4.11
C ARG A 254 12.06 20.21 3.79
N LEU A 255 12.07 19.29 4.77
CA LEU A 255 12.53 17.91 4.57
C LEU A 255 11.68 17.14 3.54
N ILE A 256 10.36 17.30 3.57
CA ILE A 256 9.44 16.64 2.64
C ILE A 256 9.66 17.18 1.22
N THR A 257 9.71 18.51 1.07
CA THR A 257 9.91 19.18 -0.23
C THR A 257 11.27 18.84 -0.85
N GLU A 258 12.35 18.85 -0.08
CA GLU A 258 13.69 18.43 -0.55
C GLU A 258 13.73 16.99 -1.05
N GLN A 259 12.83 16.13 -0.59
CA GLN A 259 12.69 14.76 -1.08
C GLN A 259 11.73 14.65 -2.28
N GLY A 260 11.25 15.77 -2.83
CA GLY A 260 10.41 15.82 -4.03
C GLY A 260 8.95 15.43 -3.78
N PHE A 261 8.49 15.48 -2.52
CA PHE A 261 7.08 15.23 -2.18
C PHE A 261 6.36 16.54 -1.86
N ILE A 262 5.03 16.52 -2.05
CA ILE A 262 4.14 17.65 -1.77
C ILE A 262 3.15 17.22 -0.70
N ILE A 263 2.99 18.06 0.32
CA ILE A 263 2.02 17.85 1.40
C ILE A 263 0.61 18.15 0.89
N ASN A 264 -0.33 17.31 1.27
CA ASN A 264 -1.76 17.52 1.05
C ASN A 264 -2.36 18.26 2.26
N GLU A 265 -2.43 19.58 2.18
CA GLU A 265 -2.91 20.43 3.28
C GLU A 265 -4.35 20.09 3.69
N ASP A 266 -5.21 19.77 2.72
CA ASP A 266 -6.63 19.44 2.98
C ASP A 266 -6.80 18.19 3.86
N LYS A 267 -5.79 17.34 3.91
CA LYS A 267 -5.79 16.12 4.72
C LYS A 267 -4.84 16.18 5.91
N THR A 268 -4.02 17.22 6.00
CA THR A 268 -3.13 17.45 7.14
C THR A 268 -3.95 17.87 8.34
N ARG A 269 -3.78 17.19 9.47
CA ARG A 269 -4.59 17.45 10.66
C ARG A 269 -3.84 17.20 11.95
N LEU A 270 -4.06 18.09 12.94
CA LEU A 270 -3.64 17.90 14.31
C LEU A 270 -4.84 17.47 15.16
N GLN A 271 -4.72 16.32 15.79
CA GLN A 271 -5.72 15.75 16.68
C GLN A 271 -5.20 15.87 18.12
N LYS A 272 -6.04 16.38 19.03
CA LYS A 272 -5.69 16.64 20.45
C LYS A 272 -6.38 15.63 21.36
N LEU A 273 -5.82 15.39 22.54
CA LEU A 273 -6.50 14.68 23.62
C LEU A 273 -7.85 15.33 23.91
N GLY A 274 -8.87 14.52 24.17
CA GLY A 274 -10.26 14.99 24.31
C GLY A 274 -11.07 14.93 23.01
N SER A 275 -10.41 14.90 21.84
CA SER A 275 -11.03 14.59 20.55
C SER A 275 -10.74 13.15 20.13
N ARG A 276 -11.47 12.65 19.11
CA ARG A 276 -11.18 11.33 18.53
C ARG A 276 -9.86 11.39 17.78
N GLN A 277 -8.84 10.70 18.31
CA GLN A 277 -7.57 10.51 17.63
C GLN A 277 -7.61 9.22 16.78
N GLU A 278 -7.11 9.31 15.55
CA GLU A 278 -7.16 8.24 14.57
C GLU A 278 -5.86 8.17 13.76
N VAL A 279 -5.29 6.98 13.63
CA VAL A 279 -4.12 6.69 12.79
C VAL A 279 -4.46 5.53 11.86
N THR A 280 -4.31 5.71 10.56
CA THR A 280 -4.63 4.70 9.52
C THR A 280 -6.01 4.03 9.68
N GLY A 281 -7.02 4.80 10.13
CA GLY A 281 -8.39 4.30 10.32
C GLY A 281 -8.65 3.59 11.66
N ILE A 282 -7.65 3.52 12.54
CA ILE A 282 -7.77 2.96 13.89
C ILE A 282 -7.86 4.09 14.90
N ILE A 283 -8.85 4.02 15.80
CA ILE A 283 -8.97 4.95 16.93
C ILE A 283 -7.89 4.58 17.94
N ILE A 284 -7.08 5.58 18.29
CA ILE A 284 -6.04 5.46 19.29
C ILE A 284 -6.45 6.25 20.54
N SER A 285 -6.55 5.57 21.64
CA SER A 285 -6.79 6.11 22.96
C SER A 285 -5.96 5.31 23.97
N GLN A 286 -6.43 5.07 25.15
CA GLN A 286 -5.79 4.12 26.09
C GLN A 286 -5.69 2.69 25.52
N LYS A 287 -6.67 2.30 24.67
CA LYS A 287 -6.67 1.05 23.91
C LYS A 287 -7.00 1.33 22.45
N LEU A 288 -6.45 0.53 21.54
CA LEU A 288 -6.82 0.59 20.14
C LEU A 288 -8.28 0.17 19.97
N ASN A 289 -8.98 0.84 19.05
CA ASN A 289 -10.39 0.57 18.84
C ASN A 289 -10.79 0.85 17.37
N VAL A 290 -11.94 0.34 17.00
CA VAL A 290 -12.62 0.68 15.74
C VAL A 290 -13.72 1.72 16.00
N THR A 291 -14.27 2.34 14.96
CA THR A 291 -15.36 3.29 15.11
C THR A 291 -16.61 2.60 15.68
N LYS A 292 -17.39 3.33 16.51
CA LYS A 292 -18.70 2.83 17.02
C LYS A 292 -19.61 2.37 15.88
N LYS A 293 -19.56 3.06 14.73
CA LYS A 293 -20.31 2.67 13.52
C LYS A 293 -19.90 1.31 13.02
N TYR A 294 -18.59 0.98 13.02
CA TYR A 294 -18.09 -0.32 12.55
C TYR A 294 -18.71 -1.49 13.34
N VAL A 295 -18.68 -1.40 14.66
CA VAL A 295 -19.27 -2.43 15.54
C VAL A 295 -20.79 -2.48 15.36
N ARG A 296 -21.45 -1.32 15.31
CA ARG A 296 -22.90 -1.24 15.10
C ARG A 296 -23.34 -1.89 13.79
N ASP A 297 -22.59 -1.67 12.70
CA ASP A 297 -22.92 -2.26 11.39
C ASP A 297 -22.84 -3.80 11.42
N ILE A 298 -21.85 -4.37 12.14
CA ILE A 298 -21.76 -5.82 12.34
C ILE A 298 -22.94 -6.32 13.18
N ARG A 299 -23.19 -5.68 14.32
CA ARG A 299 -24.26 -6.04 15.23
C ARG A 299 -25.63 -6.03 14.57
N ASN A 300 -25.90 -5.01 13.77
CA ASN A 300 -27.19 -4.87 13.07
C ASN A 300 -27.39 -5.98 12.04
N ILE A 301 -26.37 -6.36 11.29
CA ILE A 301 -26.55 -7.41 10.27
C ILE A 301 -26.71 -8.79 10.91
N LEU A 302 -25.96 -9.06 12.00
CA LEU A 302 -26.13 -10.32 12.76
C LEU A 302 -27.53 -10.39 13.40
N TYR A 303 -28.05 -9.26 13.93
CA TYR A 303 -29.41 -9.20 14.46
C TYR A 303 -30.48 -9.49 13.40
N ILE A 304 -30.34 -8.89 12.19
CA ILE A 304 -31.28 -9.15 11.08
C ILE A 304 -31.20 -10.61 10.67
N TRP A 305 -30.03 -11.18 10.59
CA TRP A 305 -29.83 -12.58 10.25
C TRP A 305 -30.48 -13.52 11.29
N ASP A 306 -30.27 -13.24 12.54
CA ASP A 306 -30.84 -14.02 13.65
C ASP A 306 -32.37 -13.99 13.67
N ARG A 307 -32.95 -12.79 13.52
CA ARG A 307 -34.39 -12.57 13.69
C ARG A 307 -35.22 -12.87 12.44
N TYR A 308 -34.67 -12.64 11.27
CA TYR A 308 -35.41 -12.66 10.00
C TYR A 308 -34.82 -13.60 8.94
N GLY A 309 -33.79 -14.36 9.30
CA GLY A 309 -33.12 -15.34 8.45
C GLY A 309 -32.09 -14.74 7.47
N TYR A 310 -31.28 -15.64 6.91
CA TYR A 310 -30.14 -15.31 6.05
C TYR A 310 -30.52 -14.52 4.78
N THR A 311 -31.59 -14.97 4.11
CA THR A 311 -32.09 -14.32 2.87
C THR A 311 -32.47 -12.86 3.10
N THR A 312 -33.15 -12.58 4.23
CA THR A 312 -33.50 -11.21 4.61
C THR A 312 -32.27 -10.37 4.92
N ALA A 313 -31.29 -10.97 5.62
CA ALA A 313 -30.02 -10.29 5.93
C ALA A 313 -29.25 -9.92 4.65
N ILE A 314 -29.16 -10.82 3.66
CA ILE A 314 -28.56 -10.53 2.35
C ILE A 314 -29.30 -9.38 1.64
N SER A 315 -30.62 -9.41 1.60
CA SER A 315 -31.43 -8.41 0.89
C SER A 315 -31.20 -6.99 1.46
N LYS A 316 -31.02 -6.86 2.78
CA LYS A 316 -30.73 -5.59 3.45
C LYS A 316 -29.25 -5.17 3.35
N PHE A 317 -28.33 -6.13 3.26
CA PHE A 317 -26.89 -5.90 3.18
C PHE A 317 -26.44 -5.46 1.77
N LEU A 318 -26.87 -6.16 0.72
CA LEU A 318 -26.36 -5.99 -0.65
C LEU A 318 -26.48 -4.56 -1.20
N PRO A 319 -27.62 -3.85 -1.08
CA PRO A 319 -27.74 -2.49 -1.60
C PRO A 319 -26.73 -1.53 -0.96
N LYS A 320 -26.57 -1.62 0.38
CA LYS A 320 -25.62 -0.80 1.14
C LYS A 320 -24.17 -1.11 0.77
N TYR A 321 -23.87 -2.40 0.61
CA TYR A 321 -22.53 -2.84 0.22
C TYR A 321 -22.15 -2.37 -1.19
N LYS A 322 -23.05 -2.54 -2.15
CA LYS A 322 -22.88 -2.10 -3.55
C LYS A 322 -22.70 -0.58 -3.62
N ALA A 323 -23.51 0.18 -2.90
CA ALA A 323 -23.39 1.64 -2.84
C ALA A 323 -22.04 2.09 -2.26
N ALA A 324 -21.55 1.41 -1.21
CA ALA A 324 -20.28 1.75 -0.56
C ALA A 324 -19.04 1.33 -1.34
N LYS A 325 -19.09 0.18 -2.05
CA LYS A 325 -17.92 -0.39 -2.76
C LYS A 325 -17.79 0.05 -4.21
N GLY A 326 -18.88 0.53 -4.84
CA GLY A 326 -18.89 1.11 -6.18
C GLY A 326 -18.58 0.16 -7.35
N HIS A 327 -17.96 -0.97 -7.11
CA HIS A 327 -17.71 -2.02 -8.09
C HIS A 327 -17.73 -3.37 -7.39
N VAL A 328 -18.75 -4.13 -7.60
CA VAL A 328 -18.77 -5.55 -7.29
C VAL A 328 -18.43 -6.24 -8.61
N LYS A 329 -17.22 -6.75 -8.72
CA LYS A 329 -16.81 -7.56 -9.86
C LYS A 329 -17.73 -8.77 -9.95
N LYS A 330 -18.02 -9.48 -10.71
CA LYS A 330 -18.82 -10.70 -10.93
C LYS A 330 -19.46 -11.26 -9.64
N GLY A 331 -20.78 -11.20 -9.57
CA GLY A 331 -21.60 -11.85 -8.54
C GLY A 331 -21.83 -10.98 -7.28
N ASN A 332 -22.74 -11.44 -6.45
CA ASN A 332 -22.99 -10.85 -5.15
C ASN A 332 -21.95 -11.35 -4.16
N PRO A 333 -21.40 -10.48 -3.29
CA PRO A 333 -20.50 -10.94 -2.25
C PRO A 333 -21.26 -11.86 -1.28
N ASP A 334 -20.61 -12.94 -0.88
CA ASP A 334 -21.10 -13.80 0.18
C ASP A 334 -21.14 -13.02 1.51
N LEU A 335 -22.29 -13.01 2.16
CA LEU A 335 -22.49 -12.28 3.41
C LEU A 335 -21.65 -12.87 4.55
N GLN A 336 -21.51 -14.20 4.64
CA GLN A 336 -20.71 -14.85 5.65
C GLN A 336 -19.26 -14.44 5.55
N ASN A 337 -18.67 -14.51 4.36
CA ASN A 337 -17.28 -14.11 4.11
C ASN A 337 -17.04 -12.64 4.43
N VAL A 338 -18.01 -11.76 4.15
CA VAL A 338 -17.88 -10.33 4.47
C VAL A 338 -17.95 -10.06 5.96
N ILE A 339 -18.84 -10.77 6.70
CA ILE A 339 -18.93 -10.65 8.16
C ILE A 339 -17.70 -11.23 8.82
N ASP A 340 -17.24 -12.40 8.38
CA ASP A 340 -16.02 -13.02 8.90
C ASP A 340 -14.81 -12.09 8.73
N GLY A 341 -14.59 -11.54 7.54
CA GLY A 341 -13.53 -10.56 7.30
C GLY A 341 -13.63 -9.31 8.18
N LYS A 342 -14.86 -8.85 8.49
CA LYS A 342 -15.06 -7.75 9.44
C LYS A 342 -14.75 -8.14 10.88
N LEU A 343 -15.11 -9.34 11.30
CA LEU A 343 -14.81 -9.87 12.63
C LEU A 343 -13.30 -10.11 12.80
N MET A 344 -12.62 -10.63 11.78
CA MET A 344 -11.17 -10.77 11.78
C MET A 344 -10.46 -9.41 11.90
N TYR A 345 -10.94 -8.38 11.21
CA TYR A 345 -10.42 -7.01 11.40
C TYR A 345 -10.67 -6.49 12.81
N LEU A 346 -11.85 -6.75 13.39
CA LEU A 346 -12.16 -6.37 14.77
C LEU A 346 -11.22 -7.05 15.76
N LYS A 347 -10.99 -8.37 15.60
CA LYS A 347 -10.02 -9.17 16.34
C LYS A 347 -8.61 -8.57 16.24
N MET A 348 -8.15 -8.29 15.01
CA MET A 348 -6.82 -7.70 14.77
C MET A 348 -6.61 -6.39 15.53
N VAL A 349 -7.65 -5.53 15.62
CA VAL A 349 -7.55 -4.21 16.27
C VAL A 349 -7.68 -4.28 17.78
N LYS A 350 -8.61 -5.09 18.30
CA LYS A 350 -9.00 -5.11 19.72
C LYS A 350 -8.41 -6.28 20.52
N GLY A 351 -7.90 -7.30 19.85
CA GLY A 351 -7.46 -8.56 20.42
C GLY A 351 -8.56 -9.62 20.43
N ASP A 352 -8.15 -10.87 20.56
CA ASP A 352 -9.02 -12.05 20.56
C ASP A 352 -9.84 -12.21 21.85
N GLU A 353 -9.37 -11.68 22.97
CA GLU A 353 -10.07 -11.69 24.26
C GLU A 353 -11.05 -10.51 24.45
N ASP A 354 -11.15 -9.59 23.48
CA ASP A 354 -12.06 -8.44 23.60
C ASP A 354 -13.52 -8.90 23.68
N SER A 355 -14.23 -8.50 24.72
CA SER A 355 -15.61 -8.94 25.00
C SER A 355 -16.60 -8.63 23.86
N VAL A 356 -16.38 -7.53 23.11
CA VAL A 356 -17.23 -7.17 21.97
C VAL A 356 -16.93 -8.09 20.79
N TYR A 357 -15.65 -8.38 20.54
CA TYR A 357 -15.26 -9.34 19.50
C TYR A 357 -15.82 -10.74 19.81
N VAL A 358 -15.52 -11.26 21.00
CA VAL A 358 -15.96 -12.61 21.43
C VAL A 358 -17.49 -12.76 21.26
N LYS A 359 -18.27 -11.81 21.81
CA LYS A 359 -19.74 -11.84 21.72
C LYS A 359 -20.25 -11.87 20.28
N LEU A 360 -19.68 -11.04 19.39
CA LEU A 360 -20.13 -10.95 18.01
C LEU A 360 -19.67 -12.18 17.19
N TYR A 361 -18.48 -12.69 17.47
CA TYR A 361 -17.96 -13.87 16.80
C TYR A 361 -18.72 -15.15 17.20
N THR A 362 -19.00 -15.35 18.50
CA THR A 362 -19.84 -16.47 18.96
C THR A 362 -21.21 -16.43 18.29
N LYS A 363 -21.86 -15.25 18.27
CA LYS A 363 -23.17 -15.10 17.61
C LYS A 363 -23.10 -15.42 16.11
N PHE A 364 -22.03 -15.00 15.44
CA PHE A 364 -21.81 -15.32 14.03
C PHE A 364 -21.68 -16.84 13.81
N GLN A 365 -20.90 -17.53 14.64
CA GLN A 365 -20.72 -18.99 14.54
C GLN A 365 -22.02 -19.75 14.77
N GLU A 366 -22.83 -19.35 15.76
CA GLU A 366 -24.15 -19.92 16.02
C GLU A 366 -25.06 -19.84 14.79
N LEU A 367 -25.06 -18.68 14.10
CA LEU A 367 -25.89 -18.46 12.92
C LEU A 367 -25.42 -19.29 11.73
N VAL A 368 -24.11 -19.37 11.50
CA VAL A 368 -23.52 -20.20 10.43
C VAL A 368 -23.86 -21.68 10.65
N ASN A 369 -23.69 -22.18 11.87
CA ASN A 369 -23.98 -23.57 12.19
C ASN A 369 -25.47 -23.91 12.04
N ARG A 370 -26.36 -23.02 12.48
CA ARG A 370 -27.81 -23.19 12.33
C ARG A 370 -28.21 -23.30 10.86
N ASP A 371 -27.69 -22.43 10.01
CA ASP A 371 -28.07 -22.38 8.59
C ASP A 371 -27.38 -23.50 7.76
N SER A 372 -26.27 -24.09 8.26
CA SER A 372 -25.63 -25.25 7.66
C SER A 372 -26.34 -26.56 7.97
N SER A 373 -27.16 -26.57 9.03
CA SER A 373 -27.92 -27.74 9.50
C SER A 373 -29.39 -27.77 9.00
N SER A 374 -29.80 -26.71 8.31
CA SER A 374 -31.13 -26.55 7.69
C SER A 374 -31.06 -26.76 6.18
#